data_a1197e1ee857277504c04d882896d552
#
_entry.id   a1197e1ee857277504c04d882896d552
#
_cell.length_a   1.000
_cell.length_b   1.000
_cell.length_c   1.000
_cell.angle_alpha   90.00
_cell.angle_beta   90.00
_cell.angle_gamma   90.00
#
_symmetry.space_group_name_H-M   'P 1'
#
loop_
_entity.id
_entity.type
_entity.pdbx_description
1 polymer ?
#
loop_
_entity_poly.entity_id
_entity_poly.type
_entity_poly.pdbx_seq_one_letter_code
_entity_poly.pdbx_strand_id
1 'polypeptide(L)'
;YIFRSFTSGRILGELECFLDQPLYSATIQAVTLCTLAKIPISLWRSWIRQDSGILYSRAQNIIGELTRQLKDGRQYLFLSCYDRMILFLLELFQTDDSPDGFVLKKTRPELAELLGFCIKTVNRTISQLQEDGLLSVRQGKIRLSPKQAKQMQDYCDQHFLSENAVPKKAPSGPRPPG
;
A
#
# COMPACT_ATOMS: atom_id res chain seq x y z
N TYR A 1 10.71 -2.89 6.83
CA TYR A 1 9.62 -2.10 6.25
C TYR A 1 9.13 -2.84 5.01
N ILE A 2 7.90 -3.37 5.03
CA ILE A 2 7.30 -4.01 3.86
C ILE A 2 6.59 -2.91 3.08
N PHE A 3 7.16 -2.55 1.92
CA PHE A 3 6.58 -1.52 1.06
C PHE A 3 5.41 -2.03 0.23
N ARG A 4 5.37 -3.35 -0.03
CA ARG A 4 4.39 -3.91 -0.95
C ARG A 4 4.37 -5.43 -0.99
N SER A 5 3.18 -6.01 -1.17
CA SER A 5 2.98 -7.41 -1.52
C SER A 5 2.73 -7.58 -3.02
N PHE A 6 3.30 -8.62 -3.60
CA PHE A 6 3.13 -8.98 -5.00
C PHE A 6 2.44 -10.33 -5.12
N THR A 7 1.53 -10.45 -6.06
CA THR A 7 0.91 -11.72 -6.47
C THR A 7 1.62 -12.32 -7.69
N SER A 8 1.18 -13.49 -8.15
CA SER A 8 1.75 -14.18 -9.32
C SER A 8 1.76 -13.32 -10.59
N GLY A 9 2.63 -13.68 -11.54
CA GLY A 9 2.72 -13.02 -12.85
C GLY A 9 3.47 -11.69 -12.87
N ARG A 10 4.30 -11.42 -11.87
CA ARG A 10 5.11 -10.19 -11.80
C ARG A 10 6.57 -10.43 -12.16
N ILE A 11 7.19 -9.46 -12.78
CA ILE A 11 8.64 -9.39 -12.98
C ILE A 11 9.22 -8.45 -11.93
N LEU A 12 10.23 -8.93 -11.23
CA LEU A 12 10.86 -8.22 -10.12
C LEU A 12 12.30 -7.83 -10.52
N GLY A 13 12.72 -6.61 -10.19
CA GLY A 13 14.06 -6.09 -10.51
C GLY A 13 14.22 -5.56 -11.95
N GLU A 14 13.14 -5.41 -12.71
CA GLU A 14 13.22 -4.89 -14.08
C GLU A 14 13.48 -3.38 -14.16
N LEU A 15 13.03 -2.59 -13.17
CA LEU A 15 13.28 -1.14 -13.12
C LEU A 15 14.77 -0.83 -13.06
N GLU A 16 15.49 -1.54 -12.20
CA GLU A 16 16.93 -1.40 -12.07
C GLU A 16 17.65 -1.79 -13.36
N CYS A 17 17.12 -2.79 -14.09
CA CYS A 17 17.63 -3.17 -15.40
C CYS A 17 17.46 -2.06 -16.44
N PHE A 18 16.30 -1.38 -16.47
CA PHE A 18 16.03 -0.27 -17.38
C PHE A 18 16.83 0.99 -17.04
N LEU A 19 17.08 1.21 -15.76
CA LEU A 19 17.82 2.38 -15.25
C LEU A 19 19.34 2.15 -15.19
N ASP A 20 19.83 0.98 -15.63
CA ASP A 20 21.24 0.57 -15.52
C ASP A 20 21.81 0.72 -14.10
N GLN A 21 20.98 0.55 -13.07
CA GLN A 21 21.41 0.64 -11.69
C GLN A 21 22.20 -0.60 -11.27
N PRO A 22 23.34 -0.44 -10.59
CA PRO A 22 24.17 -1.57 -10.17
C PRO A 22 23.61 -2.33 -8.97
N LEU A 23 22.70 -1.70 -8.21
CA LEU A 23 22.12 -2.26 -6.99
C LEU A 23 20.61 -2.23 -7.05
N TYR A 24 19.99 -3.24 -6.43
CA TYR A 24 18.55 -3.26 -6.22
C TYR A 24 18.16 -2.27 -5.12
N SER A 25 17.08 -1.53 -5.35
CA SER A 25 16.55 -0.53 -4.42
C SER A 25 15.80 -1.14 -3.23
N ALA A 26 15.39 -2.41 -3.34
CA ALA A 26 14.64 -3.11 -2.29
C ALA A 26 15.00 -4.60 -2.21
N THR A 27 14.80 -5.18 -1.04
CA THR A 27 14.85 -6.62 -0.83
C THR A 27 13.46 -7.21 -0.99
N ILE A 28 13.38 -8.36 -1.66
CA ILE A 28 12.12 -9.09 -1.87
C ILE A 28 12.17 -10.38 -1.07
N GLN A 29 11.12 -10.64 -0.31
CA GLN A 29 10.98 -11.83 0.53
C GLN A 29 9.70 -12.59 0.16
N ALA A 30 9.81 -13.92 0.01
CA ALA A 30 8.65 -14.76 -0.17
C ALA A 30 7.90 -14.91 1.19
N VAL A 31 6.63 -14.56 1.21
CA VAL A 31 5.74 -14.69 2.39
C VAL A 31 4.97 -16.02 2.35
N THR A 32 4.72 -16.54 1.16
CA THR A 32 4.09 -17.84 0.93
C THR A 32 4.95 -18.69 -0.01
N LEU A 33 4.61 -19.96 -0.18
CA LEU A 33 5.27 -20.79 -1.18
C LEU A 33 5.06 -20.19 -2.57
N CYS A 34 6.14 -19.94 -3.31
CA CYS A 34 6.10 -19.40 -4.66
C CYS A 34 7.15 -20.06 -5.56
N THR A 35 6.83 -20.15 -6.84
CA THR A 35 7.76 -20.60 -7.88
C THR A 35 8.29 -19.37 -8.62
N LEU A 36 9.61 -19.27 -8.72
CA LEU A 36 10.30 -18.14 -9.36
C LEU A 36 11.15 -18.64 -10.53
N ALA A 37 11.07 -17.92 -11.67
CA ALA A 37 12.01 -18.07 -12.76
C ALA A 37 13.08 -16.98 -12.66
N LYS A 38 14.35 -17.38 -12.54
CA LYS A 38 15.49 -16.46 -12.55
C LYS A 38 15.97 -16.26 -13.97
N ILE A 39 15.93 -15.03 -14.45
CA ILE A 39 16.37 -14.64 -15.80
C ILE A 39 17.67 -13.86 -15.67
N PRO A 40 18.77 -14.27 -16.34
CA PRO A 40 20.00 -13.47 -16.40
C PRO A 40 19.74 -12.10 -17.02
N ILE A 41 20.32 -11.05 -16.43
CA ILE A 41 20.13 -9.67 -16.90
C ILE A 41 20.57 -9.46 -18.35
N SER A 42 21.62 -10.14 -18.79
CA SER A 42 22.12 -10.11 -20.17
C SER A 42 21.07 -10.66 -21.16
N LEU A 43 20.41 -11.76 -20.81
CA LEU A 43 19.34 -12.34 -21.61
C LEU A 43 18.11 -11.44 -21.65
N TRP A 44 17.71 -10.88 -20.50
CA TRP A 44 16.62 -9.92 -20.42
C TRP A 44 16.87 -8.69 -21.31
N ARG A 45 18.06 -8.09 -21.22
CA ARG A 45 18.46 -6.96 -22.05
C ARG A 45 18.48 -7.29 -23.55
N SER A 46 18.89 -8.52 -23.91
CA SER A 46 18.85 -8.98 -25.29
C SER A 46 17.42 -9.02 -25.82
N TRP A 47 16.49 -9.60 -25.08
CA TRP A 47 15.07 -9.67 -25.49
C TRP A 47 14.46 -8.29 -25.70
N ILE A 48 14.64 -7.37 -24.74
CA ILE A 48 14.10 -6.01 -24.81
C ILE A 48 14.65 -5.25 -26.03
N ARG A 49 15.94 -5.47 -26.39
CA ARG A 49 16.57 -4.79 -27.52
C ARG A 49 16.16 -5.38 -28.88
N GLN A 50 15.88 -6.66 -28.93
CA GLN A 50 15.56 -7.37 -30.18
C GLN A 50 14.07 -7.37 -30.50
N ASP A 51 13.20 -7.28 -29.51
CA ASP A 51 11.76 -7.34 -29.69
C ASP A 51 11.07 -6.09 -29.14
N SER A 52 10.66 -5.23 -30.08
CA SER A 52 9.93 -3.99 -29.74
C SER A 52 8.57 -4.25 -29.10
N GLY A 53 7.93 -5.40 -29.38
CA GLY A 53 6.66 -5.78 -28.76
C GLY A 53 6.83 -6.10 -27.28
N ILE A 54 7.91 -6.84 -26.94
CA ILE A 54 8.27 -7.08 -25.53
C ILE A 54 8.57 -5.76 -24.84
N LEU A 55 9.41 -4.92 -25.44
CA LEU A 55 9.75 -3.60 -24.88
C LEU A 55 8.50 -2.76 -24.61
N TYR A 56 7.61 -2.66 -25.59
CA TYR A 56 6.38 -1.88 -25.47
C TYR A 56 5.46 -2.41 -24.36
N SER A 57 5.24 -3.73 -24.34
CA SER A 57 4.45 -4.37 -23.30
C SER A 57 5.01 -4.14 -21.89
N ARG A 58 6.33 -4.24 -21.72
CA ARG A 58 6.97 -4.01 -20.43
C ARG A 58 6.89 -2.53 -20.01
N ALA A 59 7.11 -1.61 -20.96
CA ALA A 59 6.94 -0.17 -20.70
C ALA A 59 5.51 0.16 -20.26
N GLN A 60 4.49 -0.36 -20.94
CA GLN A 60 3.09 -0.18 -20.52
C GLN A 60 2.83 -0.69 -19.10
N ASN A 61 3.33 -1.89 -18.76
CA ASN A 61 3.16 -2.47 -17.44
C ASN A 61 3.84 -1.62 -16.35
N ILE A 62 5.07 -1.15 -16.59
CA ILE A 62 5.81 -0.30 -15.65
C ILE A 62 5.11 1.05 -15.47
N ILE A 63 4.71 1.70 -16.57
CA ILE A 63 4.01 3.00 -16.52
C ILE A 63 2.66 2.85 -15.80
N GLY A 64 1.90 1.80 -16.11
CA GLY A 64 0.64 1.50 -15.44
C GLY A 64 0.82 1.29 -13.94
N GLU A 65 1.88 0.59 -13.55
CA GLU A 65 2.23 0.36 -12.17
C GLU A 65 2.62 1.65 -11.44
N LEU A 66 3.49 2.48 -12.03
CA LEU A 66 3.88 3.78 -11.48
C LEU A 66 2.67 4.72 -11.37
N THR A 67 1.80 4.73 -12.40
CA THR A 67 0.58 5.55 -12.37
C THR A 67 -0.35 5.13 -11.23
N ARG A 68 -0.48 3.83 -10.99
CA ARG A 68 -1.27 3.31 -9.87
C ARG A 68 -0.65 3.72 -8.54
N GLN A 69 0.66 3.57 -8.37
CA GLN A 69 1.37 3.99 -7.16
C GLN A 69 1.21 5.50 -6.88
N LEU A 70 1.24 6.33 -7.93
CA LEU A 70 1.01 7.77 -7.79
C LEU A 70 -0.43 8.09 -7.38
N LYS A 71 -1.43 7.35 -7.89
CA LYS A 71 -2.82 7.49 -7.46
C LYS A 71 -2.99 7.08 -6.01
N ASP A 72 -2.50 5.89 -5.65
CA ASP A 72 -2.58 5.36 -4.30
C ASP A 72 -1.85 6.29 -3.30
N GLY A 73 -0.66 6.78 -3.66
CA GLY A 73 0.08 7.74 -2.86
C GLY A 73 -0.64 9.09 -2.70
N ARG A 74 -1.31 9.58 -3.76
CA ARG A 74 -2.12 10.81 -3.67
C ARG A 74 -3.35 10.60 -2.80
N GLN A 75 -4.07 9.50 -2.95
CA GLN A 75 -5.21 9.17 -2.09
C GLN A 75 -4.76 9.08 -0.63
N TYR A 76 -3.64 8.44 -0.35
CA TYR A 76 -3.07 8.36 0.99
C TYR A 76 -2.82 9.76 1.60
N LEU A 77 -2.37 10.74 0.81
CA LEU A 77 -2.15 12.12 1.28
C LEU A 77 -3.42 12.83 1.74
N PHE A 78 -4.58 12.45 1.19
CA PHE A 78 -5.88 13.03 1.55
C PHE A 78 -6.60 12.27 2.66
N LEU A 79 -6.09 11.11 3.06
CA LEU A 79 -6.68 10.33 4.14
C LEU A 79 -6.54 11.04 5.49
N SER A 80 -7.57 10.94 6.30
CA SER A 80 -7.55 11.39 7.68
C SER A 80 -6.50 10.60 8.51
N CYS A 81 -6.12 11.11 9.68
CA CYS A 81 -5.27 10.36 10.60
C CYS A 81 -5.93 9.04 11.03
N TYR A 82 -7.24 9.02 11.12
CA TYR A 82 -8.06 7.85 11.45
C TYR A 82 -7.90 6.76 10.39
N ASP A 83 -8.09 7.10 9.12
CA ASP A 83 -7.99 6.17 8.00
C ASP A 83 -6.57 5.64 7.81
N ARG A 84 -5.57 6.53 7.90
CA ARG A 84 -4.15 6.12 7.82
C ARG A 84 -3.77 5.18 8.95
N MET A 85 -4.28 5.42 10.16
CA MET A 85 -4.03 4.56 11.30
C MET A 85 -4.63 3.18 11.10
N ILE A 86 -5.86 3.09 10.58
CA ILE A 86 -6.52 1.81 10.25
C ILE A 86 -5.68 1.03 9.24
N LEU A 87 -5.33 1.65 8.10
CA LEU A 87 -4.53 1.00 7.06
C LEU A 87 -3.18 0.53 7.59
N PHE A 88 -2.50 1.37 8.35
CA PHE A 88 -1.21 1.05 8.96
C PHE A 88 -1.29 -0.13 9.94
N LEU A 89 -2.31 -0.16 10.80
CA LEU A 89 -2.50 -1.25 11.76
C LEU A 89 -2.87 -2.56 11.08
N LEU A 90 -3.68 -2.52 10.01
CA LEU A 90 -4.02 -3.70 9.21
C LEU A 90 -2.80 -4.28 8.50
N GLU A 91 -1.96 -3.43 7.90
CA GLU A 91 -0.72 -3.87 7.25
C GLU A 91 0.20 -4.60 8.24
N LEU A 92 0.37 -4.03 9.43
CA LEU A 92 1.19 -4.67 10.47
C LEU A 92 0.55 -5.96 11.00
N PHE A 93 -0.76 -6.00 11.16
CA PHE A 93 -1.48 -7.20 11.59
C PHE A 93 -1.31 -8.35 10.59
N GLN A 94 -1.35 -8.09 9.29
CA GLN A 94 -1.16 -9.11 8.24
C GLN A 94 0.26 -9.69 8.20
N THR A 95 1.22 -9.00 8.77
CA THR A 95 2.63 -9.43 8.82
C THR A 95 3.01 -10.08 10.16
N ASP A 96 2.09 -10.11 11.12
CA ASP A 96 2.31 -10.70 12.45
C ASP A 96 1.59 -12.03 12.56
N ASP A 97 2.34 -13.11 12.76
CA ASP A 97 1.83 -14.49 12.89
C ASP A 97 1.31 -14.82 14.31
N SER A 98 1.14 -13.83 15.18
CA SER A 98 0.73 -14.06 16.57
C SER A 98 -0.74 -14.48 16.68
N PRO A 99 -1.03 -15.71 17.17
CA PRO A 99 -2.41 -16.24 17.21
C PRO A 99 -3.33 -15.46 18.17
N ASP A 100 -2.75 -14.82 19.19
CA ASP A 100 -3.49 -14.10 20.24
C ASP A 100 -3.74 -12.61 19.92
N GLY A 101 -3.36 -12.17 18.73
CA GLY A 101 -3.47 -10.79 18.28
C GLY A 101 -2.17 -10.02 18.34
N PHE A 102 -2.17 -8.88 17.66
CA PHE A 102 -1.02 -8.02 17.43
C PHE A 102 -0.84 -7.01 18.56
N VAL A 103 0.40 -6.76 18.96
CA VAL A 103 0.78 -5.70 19.90
C VAL A 103 1.75 -4.74 19.24
N LEU A 104 1.31 -3.50 19.07
CA LEU A 104 2.15 -2.48 18.46
C LEU A 104 3.33 -2.11 19.39
N LYS A 105 4.55 -2.28 18.88
CA LYS A 105 5.81 -1.98 19.60
C LYS A 105 6.25 -0.51 19.45
N LYS A 106 5.58 0.26 18.55
CA LYS A 106 5.95 1.65 18.27
C LYS A 106 5.41 2.61 19.32
N THR A 107 6.20 3.64 19.62
CA THR A 107 5.83 4.73 20.51
C THR A 107 4.89 5.73 19.80
N ARG A 108 4.24 6.62 20.57
CA ARG A 108 3.38 7.69 20.02
C ARG A 108 4.14 8.67 19.10
N PRO A 109 5.36 9.11 19.44
CA PRO A 109 6.18 9.92 18.52
C PRO A 109 6.50 9.21 17.21
N GLU A 110 6.91 7.93 17.25
CA GLU A 110 7.18 7.15 16.04
C GLU A 110 5.93 6.99 15.16
N LEU A 111 4.76 6.82 15.77
CA LEU A 111 3.49 6.79 15.03
C LEU A 111 3.18 8.14 14.37
N ALA A 112 3.43 9.23 15.09
CA ALA A 112 3.22 10.58 14.58
C ALA A 112 4.07 10.86 13.33
N GLU A 113 5.35 10.47 13.38
CA GLU A 113 6.28 10.57 12.25
C GLU A 113 5.84 9.70 11.07
N LEU A 114 5.50 8.43 11.33
CA LEU A 114 5.09 7.48 10.28
C LEU A 114 3.80 7.89 9.57
N LEU A 115 2.83 8.40 10.32
CA LEU A 115 1.53 8.78 9.78
C LEU A 115 1.52 10.20 9.21
N GLY A 116 2.54 11.01 9.50
CA GLY A 116 2.64 12.40 9.06
C GLY A 116 1.70 13.36 9.80
N PHE A 117 1.41 13.09 11.08
CA PHE A 117 0.56 13.94 11.93
C PHE A 117 1.25 14.30 13.24
N CYS A 118 0.78 15.33 13.91
CA CYS A 118 1.28 15.65 15.24
C CYS A 118 0.81 14.64 16.29
N ILE A 119 1.58 14.49 17.38
CA ILE A 119 1.32 13.54 18.47
C ILE A 119 -0.09 13.74 19.08
N LYS A 120 -0.55 15.00 19.18
CA LYS A 120 -1.89 15.32 19.71
C LYS A 120 -2.99 14.71 18.84
N THR A 121 -2.87 14.82 17.51
CA THR A 121 -3.82 14.22 16.54
C THR A 121 -3.79 12.69 16.65
N VAL A 122 -2.60 12.08 16.69
CA VAL A 122 -2.44 10.63 16.84
C VAL A 122 -3.10 10.13 18.13
N ASN A 123 -2.87 10.80 19.26
CA ASN A 123 -3.50 10.40 20.53
C ASN A 123 -5.02 10.50 20.48
N ARG A 124 -5.58 11.57 19.89
CA ARG A 124 -7.03 11.71 19.72
C ARG A 124 -7.59 10.60 18.82
N THR A 125 -6.91 10.29 17.72
CA THR A 125 -7.30 9.21 16.81
C THR A 125 -7.29 7.85 17.51
N ILE A 126 -6.31 7.57 18.35
CA ILE A 126 -6.25 6.32 19.10
C ILE A 126 -7.42 6.21 20.09
N SER A 127 -7.75 7.30 20.78
CA SER A 127 -8.91 7.32 21.68
C SER A 127 -10.20 7.06 20.91
N GLN A 128 -10.38 7.70 19.76
CA GLN A 128 -11.54 7.49 18.89
C GLN A 128 -11.64 6.05 18.39
N LEU A 129 -10.56 5.46 17.88
CA LEU A 129 -10.52 4.06 17.43
C LEU A 129 -10.81 3.07 18.57
N GLN A 130 -10.42 3.43 19.82
CA GLN A 130 -10.74 2.64 21.00
C GLN A 130 -12.22 2.76 21.37
N GLU A 131 -12.82 3.94 21.31
CA GLU A 131 -14.24 4.19 21.52
C GLU A 131 -15.09 3.45 20.48
N ASP A 132 -14.65 3.44 19.21
CA ASP A 132 -15.28 2.70 18.11
C ASP A 132 -15.08 1.17 18.21
N GLY A 133 -14.31 0.70 19.21
CA GLY A 133 -14.05 -0.73 19.44
C GLY A 133 -13.06 -1.36 18.45
N LEU A 134 -12.43 -0.57 17.58
CA LEU A 134 -11.52 -1.06 16.54
C LEU A 134 -10.13 -1.44 17.06
N LEU A 135 -9.73 -0.92 18.20
CA LEU A 135 -8.49 -1.31 18.88
C LEU A 135 -8.67 -1.30 20.40
N SER A 136 -7.70 -1.82 21.11
CA SER A 136 -7.63 -1.71 22.58
C SER A 136 -6.28 -1.17 23.02
N VAL A 137 -6.26 -0.42 24.12
CA VAL A 137 -5.04 0.07 24.74
C VAL A 137 -4.91 -0.56 26.12
N ARG A 138 -3.83 -1.33 26.34
CA ARG A 138 -3.50 -1.92 27.64
C ARG A 138 -2.05 -1.60 28.00
N GLN A 139 -1.84 -1.08 29.21
CA GLN A 139 -0.52 -0.65 29.69
C GLN A 139 0.19 0.31 28.69
N GLY A 140 -0.57 1.26 28.11
CA GLY A 140 -0.06 2.22 27.13
C GLY A 140 0.22 1.67 25.72
N LYS A 141 0.08 0.36 25.51
CA LYS A 141 0.32 -0.30 24.21
C LYS A 141 -0.97 -0.54 23.45
N ILE A 142 -0.97 -0.26 22.16
CA ILE A 142 -2.05 -0.58 21.23
C ILE A 142 -2.03 -2.08 20.98
N ARG A 143 -3.20 -2.69 21.05
CA ARG A 143 -3.45 -4.10 20.75
C ARG A 143 -4.56 -4.22 19.73
N LEU A 144 -4.42 -5.16 18.82
CA LEU A 144 -5.39 -5.47 17.80
C LEU A 144 -5.70 -6.98 17.85
N SER A 145 -6.93 -7.34 18.15
CA SER A 145 -7.40 -8.71 18.08
C SER A 145 -7.82 -9.09 16.65
N PRO A 146 -7.90 -10.38 16.28
CA PRO A 146 -8.40 -10.82 14.97
C PRO A 146 -9.79 -10.28 14.63
N LYS A 147 -10.67 -10.17 15.65
CA LYS A 147 -12.03 -9.58 15.48
C LYS A 147 -11.93 -8.10 15.10
N GLN A 148 -11.09 -7.34 15.78
CA GLN A 148 -10.87 -5.90 15.50
C GLN A 148 -10.23 -5.68 14.13
N ALA A 149 -9.27 -6.51 13.75
CA ALA A 149 -8.67 -6.47 12.42
C ALA A 149 -9.72 -6.71 11.33
N LYS A 150 -10.62 -7.68 11.52
CA LYS A 150 -11.72 -7.91 10.59
C LYS A 150 -12.66 -6.71 10.49
N GLN A 151 -13.03 -6.09 11.61
CA GLN A 151 -13.87 -4.89 11.62
C GLN A 151 -13.19 -3.70 10.89
N MET A 152 -11.88 -3.53 11.08
CA MET A 152 -11.11 -2.54 10.31
C MET A 152 -11.09 -2.86 8.82
N GLN A 153 -10.98 -4.14 8.43
CA GLN A 153 -11.05 -4.55 7.03
C GLN A 153 -12.42 -4.23 6.42
N ASP A 154 -13.50 -4.58 7.12
CA ASP A 154 -14.87 -4.27 6.69
C ASP A 154 -15.08 -2.76 6.53
N TYR A 155 -14.50 -1.95 7.42
CA TYR A 155 -14.50 -0.49 7.31
C TYR A 155 -13.77 -0.03 6.02
N CYS A 156 -12.59 -0.57 5.74
CA CYS A 156 -11.83 -0.24 4.54
C CYS A 156 -12.61 -0.61 3.26
N ASP A 157 -13.22 -1.78 3.23
CA ASP A 157 -13.99 -2.26 2.08
C ASP A 157 -15.19 -1.35 1.78
N GLN A 158 -15.84 -0.83 2.83
CA GLN A 158 -16.97 0.09 2.67
C GLN A 158 -16.54 1.50 2.24
N HIS A 159 -15.42 2.02 2.74
CA HIS A 159 -15.04 3.42 2.55
C HIS A 159 -14.07 3.64 1.37
N PHE A 160 -13.22 2.66 1.05
CA PHE A 160 -12.19 2.81 0.02
C PHE A 160 -12.48 2.04 -1.26
N LEU A 161 -13.24 0.94 -1.23
CA LEU A 161 -13.62 0.21 -2.44
C LEU A 161 -14.84 0.78 -3.14
N SER A 162 -15.72 1.49 -2.43
CA SER A 162 -16.89 2.16 -3.02
C SER A 162 -16.55 3.40 -3.87
N GLU A 163 -15.39 4.02 -3.69
CA GLU A 163 -14.94 5.18 -4.48
C GLU A 163 -14.35 4.82 -5.85
N ASN A 164 -14.12 3.54 -6.17
CA ASN A 164 -13.76 3.08 -7.50
C ASN A 164 -14.96 2.95 -8.47
N ALA A 165 -16.15 3.34 -8.06
CA ALA A 165 -17.28 3.57 -8.96
C ALA A 165 -17.05 4.88 -9.72
N VAL A 166 -16.82 4.75 -11.03
CA VAL A 166 -16.75 5.75 -12.10
C VAL A 166 -17.23 7.15 -11.68
N PRO A 167 -16.42 8.22 -11.81
CA PRO A 167 -16.89 9.58 -11.56
C PRO A 167 -18.08 9.86 -12.46
N LYS A 168 -19.23 10.09 -11.86
CA LYS A 168 -20.42 10.58 -12.58
C LYS A 168 -20.00 11.81 -13.37
N LYS A 169 -20.18 11.71 -14.70
CA LYS A 169 -19.99 12.73 -15.72
C LYS A 169 -20.37 14.10 -15.15
N ALA A 170 -19.42 15.02 -15.10
CA ALA A 170 -19.69 16.41 -14.75
C ALA A 170 -20.84 16.95 -15.62
N PRO A 171 -21.77 17.73 -15.05
CA PRO A 171 -22.83 18.33 -15.84
C PRO A 171 -22.20 19.22 -16.93
N SER A 172 -22.61 19.00 -18.19
CA SER A 172 -22.20 19.78 -19.33
C SER A 172 -22.55 21.26 -19.07
N GLY A 173 -21.54 22.09 -18.82
CA GLY A 173 -21.67 23.51 -18.74
C GLY A 173 -22.20 24.10 -20.09
N PRO A 174 -22.89 25.25 -20.08
CA PRO A 174 -23.45 25.82 -21.28
C PRO A 174 -22.35 26.20 -22.28
N ARG A 175 -22.61 25.92 -23.58
CA ARG A 175 -21.72 26.33 -24.67
C ARG A 175 -21.66 27.86 -24.71
N PRO A 176 -20.50 28.47 -24.95
CA PRO A 176 -20.40 29.88 -25.23
C PRO A 176 -21.13 30.22 -26.53
N PRO A 177 -21.79 31.39 -26.62
CA PRO A 177 -22.42 31.84 -27.85
C PRO A 177 -21.38 32.13 -28.93
N GLY A 178 -21.72 31.81 -30.19
CA GLY A 178 -20.92 31.97 -31.41
C GLY A 178 -20.65 33.42 -31.83
#